data_ac44a25d6d5d55875489570b1268e0ac
#
_entry.id   ac44a25d6d5d55875489570b1268e0ac
#
_cell.length_a   1.000
_cell.length_b   1.000
_cell.length_c   1.000
_cell.angle_alpha   90.00
_cell.angle_beta   90.00
_cell.angle_gamma   90.00
#
_symmetry.space_group_name_H-M   'P 1'
#
loop_
_entity.id
_entity.type
_entity.pdbx_description
1 polymer ?
#
loop_
_entity_poly.entity_id
_entity_poly.type
_entity_poly.pdbx_seq_one_letter_code
_entity_poly.pdbx_strand_id
1 'polypeptide(L)'
;QTPVGGTRAIVHEFVDGDPVALEAITPGLASSIGRAIAAVHALPTSVVSDVGLPQLRAIDVMRESLATLDRASETGLVPAGLLRRWELASEDQSLWQFTPTVINGGLSAGSFLSIGETVTGVLGWSRLQIADPARDLFWLLGSADAAVPESAFEAYHEARGIHDRELARRAVFAAELEVARWLLHGTTTRSTEITDDAVEMLHALLDRVHRDMTNPLTMEQDRPATLTDAHDLVDLGAPESVRLSPASASPASPSPASPGSNGSAATPPTPPTPRD
;
A
#
# COMPACT_ATOMS: atom_id res chain seq x y z
N GLN A 1 -7.62 21.98 -9.20
CA GLN A 1 -8.01 20.84 -10.05
C GLN A 1 -8.76 21.34 -11.27
N THR A 2 -8.31 21.00 -12.43
CA THR A 2 -8.96 21.38 -13.69
C THR A 2 -9.55 20.13 -14.34
N PRO A 3 -10.83 20.10 -14.68
CA PRO A 3 -11.42 18.95 -15.38
C PRO A 3 -10.91 18.90 -16.82
N VAL A 4 -10.42 17.74 -17.24
CA VAL A 4 -9.95 17.46 -18.60
C VAL A 4 -10.69 16.22 -19.10
N GLY A 5 -11.64 16.38 -20.03
CA GLY A 5 -12.34 15.25 -20.66
C GLY A 5 -13.01 14.25 -19.70
N GLY A 6 -13.60 14.72 -18.58
CA GLY A 6 -14.19 13.88 -17.53
C GLY A 6 -13.19 13.38 -16.47
N THR A 7 -11.89 13.64 -16.64
CA THR A 7 -10.83 13.33 -15.68
C THR A 7 -10.42 14.60 -14.91
N ARG A 8 -9.96 14.45 -13.69
CA ARG A 8 -9.39 15.55 -12.89
C ARG A 8 -7.89 15.53 -12.98
N ALA A 9 -7.27 16.64 -13.33
CA ALA A 9 -5.83 16.84 -13.29
C ALA A 9 -5.47 17.69 -12.07
N ILE A 10 -4.39 17.32 -11.42
CA ILE A 10 -3.74 18.11 -10.35
C ILE A 10 -2.41 18.61 -10.93
N VAL A 11 -2.21 19.91 -10.86
CA VAL A 11 -0.93 20.55 -11.22
C VAL A 11 -0.30 21.04 -9.91
N HIS A 12 0.95 20.68 -9.69
CA HIS A 12 1.76 21.12 -8.57
C HIS A 12 3.14 21.55 -9.06
N GLU A 13 3.93 22.14 -8.21
CA GLU A 13 5.33 22.43 -8.52
C GLU A 13 6.06 21.14 -8.87
N PHE A 14 7.01 21.23 -9.80
CA PHE A 14 7.86 20.11 -10.14
C PHE A 14 8.74 19.76 -8.94
N VAL A 15 8.82 18.48 -8.64
CA VAL A 15 9.71 17.96 -7.59
C VAL A 15 10.88 17.28 -8.29
N ASP A 16 12.09 17.79 -8.07
CA ASP A 16 13.32 17.24 -8.64
C ASP A 16 13.64 15.88 -8.03
N GLY A 17 14.14 14.97 -8.84
CA GLY A 17 14.59 13.65 -8.44
C GLY A 17 14.13 12.55 -9.39
N ASP A 18 14.82 11.44 -9.33
CA ASP A 18 14.50 10.24 -10.11
C ASP A 18 13.60 9.29 -9.30
N PRO A 19 12.66 8.59 -9.94
CA PRO A 19 11.87 7.53 -9.29
C PRO A 19 12.78 6.41 -8.77
N VAL A 20 12.50 5.96 -7.56
CA VAL A 20 13.25 4.89 -6.91
C VAL A 20 12.73 3.53 -7.37
N ALA A 21 13.62 2.60 -7.70
CA ALA A 21 13.33 1.18 -7.88
C ALA A 21 13.76 0.41 -6.62
N LEU A 22 13.00 -0.63 -6.23
CA LEU A 22 13.26 -1.37 -4.99
C LEU A 22 14.68 -1.98 -4.98
N GLU A 23 15.10 -2.52 -6.11
CA GLU A 23 16.40 -3.17 -6.29
C GLU A 23 17.58 -2.18 -6.25
N ALA A 24 17.30 -0.89 -6.41
CA ALA A 24 18.30 0.17 -6.39
C ALA A 24 18.43 0.87 -5.03
N ILE A 25 17.64 0.47 -4.04
CA ILE A 25 17.69 1.08 -2.71
C ILE A 25 18.95 0.61 -1.99
N THR A 26 19.80 1.58 -1.64
CA THR A 26 20.93 1.37 -0.74
C THR A 26 20.51 1.57 0.72
N PRO A 27 21.28 1.09 1.72
CA PRO A 27 21.00 1.38 3.13
C PRO A 27 20.93 2.89 3.45
N GLY A 28 21.74 3.71 2.76
CA GLY A 28 21.71 5.16 2.93
C GLY A 28 20.41 5.79 2.42
N LEU A 29 19.96 5.39 1.23
CA LEU A 29 18.67 5.80 0.69
C LEU A 29 17.51 5.27 1.54
N ALA A 30 17.59 4.03 2.02
CA ALA A 30 16.60 3.43 2.91
C ALA A 30 16.43 4.24 4.20
N SER A 31 17.54 4.68 4.81
CA SER A 31 17.50 5.59 5.97
C SER A 31 16.80 6.91 5.64
N SER A 32 17.04 7.46 4.44
CA SER A 32 16.34 8.68 3.99
C SER A 32 14.84 8.45 3.79
N ILE A 33 14.45 7.29 3.23
CA ILE A 33 13.06 6.86 3.08
C ILE A 33 12.40 6.71 4.46
N GLY A 34 13.04 6.04 5.41
CA GLY A 34 12.54 5.88 6.77
C GLY A 34 12.25 7.23 7.44
N ARG A 35 13.17 8.19 7.32
CA ARG A 35 12.95 9.56 7.83
C ARG A 35 11.81 10.28 7.12
N ALA A 36 11.67 10.12 5.81
CA ALA A 36 10.58 10.72 5.04
C ALA A 36 9.21 10.16 5.48
N ILE A 37 9.10 8.84 5.66
CA ILE A 37 7.89 8.20 6.19
C ILE A 37 7.60 8.69 7.62
N ALA A 38 8.62 8.79 8.46
CA ALA A 38 8.47 9.32 9.81
C ALA A 38 7.93 10.75 9.83
N ALA A 39 8.38 11.59 8.91
CA ALA A 39 7.87 12.96 8.77
C ALA A 39 6.39 13.00 8.35
N VAL A 40 5.97 12.12 7.43
CA VAL A 40 4.56 11.95 7.07
C VAL A 40 3.73 11.54 8.28
N HIS A 41 4.19 10.53 9.02
CA HIS A 41 3.48 10.02 10.20
C HIS A 41 3.49 10.99 11.39
N ALA A 42 4.33 12.03 11.36
CA ALA A 42 4.34 13.10 12.36
C ALA A 42 3.34 14.23 12.06
N LEU A 43 2.70 14.21 10.88
CA LEU A 43 1.68 15.20 10.55
C LEU A 43 0.51 15.15 11.55
N PRO A 44 -0.07 16.29 11.90
CA PRO A 44 -1.26 16.31 12.76
C PRO A 44 -2.43 15.62 12.04
N THR A 45 -3.20 14.85 12.81
CA THR A 45 -4.35 14.09 12.25
C THR A 45 -5.42 14.98 11.62
N SER A 46 -5.46 16.27 11.97
CA SER A 46 -6.34 17.27 11.36
C SER A 46 -6.17 17.39 9.84
N VAL A 47 -4.96 17.11 9.31
CA VAL A 47 -4.71 17.09 7.85
C VAL A 47 -5.63 16.11 7.13
N VAL A 48 -6.03 15.04 7.79
CA VAL A 48 -6.91 13.98 7.28
C VAL A 48 -8.35 14.21 7.76
N SER A 49 -8.54 14.48 9.06
CA SER A 49 -9.87 14.57 9.67
C SER A 49 -10.69 15.74 9.15
N ASP A 50 -10.06 16.91 8.94
CA ASP A 50 -10.75 18.14 8.53
C ASP A 50 -11.26 18.09 7.10
N VAL A 51 -10.72 17.18 6.29
CA VAL A 51 -11.14 16.96 4.90
C VAL A 51 -11.99 15.69 4.72
N GLY A 52 -12.32 15.01 5.82
CA GLY A 52 -13.23 13.86 5.82
C GLY A 52 -12.64 12.60 5.16
N LEU A 53 -11.31 12.46 5.14
CA LEU A 53 -10.66 11.24 4.66
C LEU A 53 -10.77 10.09 5.70
N PRO A 54 -10.53 8.84 5.28
CA PRO A 54 -10.69 7.68 6.16
C PRO A 54 -9.84 7.76 7.43
N GLN A 55 -10.42 7.31 8.55
CA GLN A 55 -9.76 7.24 9.85
C GLN A 55 -10.05 5.87 10.47
N LEU A 56 -9.04 5.04 10.57
CA LEU A 56 -9.10 3.70 11.12
C LEU A 56 -8.43 3.67 12.50
N ARG A 57 -9.17 3.26 13.50
CA ARG A 57 -8.61 2.92 14.81
C ARG A 57 -7.91 1.56 14.73
N ALA A 58 -7.06 1.23 15.68
CA ALA A 58 -6.40 -0.08 15.73
C ALA A 58 -7.39 -1.26 15.63
N ILE A 59 -8.54 -1.16 16.31
CA ILE A 59 -9.60 -2.18 16.24
C ILE A 59 -10.23 -2.28 14.84
N ASP A 60 -10.32 -1.19 14.09
CA ASP A 60 -10.89 -1.18 12.75
C ASP A 60 -9.88 -1.82 11.77
N VAL A 61 -8.57 -1.54 11.93
CA VAL A 61 -7.49 -2.21 11.17
C VAL A 61 -7.47 -3.72 11.44
N MET A 62 -7.60 -4.13 12.70
CA MET A 62 -7.71 -5.54 13.07
C MET A 62 -8.90 -6.22 12.38
N ARG A 63 -10.08 -5.59 12.41
CA ARG A 63 -11.28 -6.14 11.77
C ARG A 63 -11.15 -6.25 10.25
N GLU A 64 -10.55 -5.25 9.60
CA GLU A 64 -10.26 -5.31 8.15
C GLU A 64 -9.29 -6.44 7.81
N SER A 65 -8.28 -6.65 8.66
CA SER A 65 -7.34 -7.75 8.50
C SER A 65 -8.04 -9.11 8.63
N LEU A 66 -8.82 -9.31 9.69
CA LEU A 66 -9.61 -10.52 9.89
C LEU A 66 -10.57 -10.78 8.73
N ALA A 67 -11.31 -9.76 8.28
CA ALA A 67 -12.20 -9.92 7.13
C ALA A 67 -11.46 -10.27 5.82
N THR A 68 -10.20 -9.87 5.68
CA THR A 68 -9.35 -10.27 4.56
C THR A 68 -8.96 -11.74 4.67
N LEU A 69 -8.56 -12.17 5.87
CA LEU A 69 -8.21 -13.57 6.16
C LEU A 69 -9.40 -14.51 5.96
N ASP A 70 -10.57 -14.14 6.48
CA ASP A 70 -11.80 -14.94 6.32
C ASP A 70 -12.10 -15.17 4.84
N ARG A 71 -12.12 -14.10 4.04
CA ARG A 71 -12.37 -14.22 2.59
C ARG A 71 -11.28 -15.02 1.87
N ALA A 72 -10.00 -14.87 2.28
CA ALA A 72 -8.93 -15.64 1.68
C ALA A 72 -9.07 -17.14 2.03
N SER A 73 -9.44 -17.47 3.27
CA SER A 73 -9.67 -18.84 3.71
C SER A 73 -10.85 -19.51 2.97
N GLU A 74 -11.91 -18.75 2.69
CA GLU A 74 -13.08 -19.21 1.92
C GLU A 74 -12.73 -19.65 0.48
N THR A 75 -11.62 -19.16 -0.07
CA THR A 75 -11.15 -19.61 -1.40
C THR A 75 -10.70 -21.07 -1.39
N GLY A 76 -10.33 -21.63 -0.23
CA GLY A 76 -9.73 -22.95 -0.10
C GLY A 76 -8.31 -23.07 -0.68
N LEU A 77 -7.69 -21.97 -1.10
CA LEU A 77 -6.39 -21.95 -1.76
C LEU A 77 -5.24 -21.55 -0.82
N VAL A 78 -5.55 -21.05 0.37
CA VAL A 78 -4.53 -20.68 1.36
C VAL A 78 -4.07 -21.93 2.13
N PRO A 79 -2.75 -22.20 2.22
CA PRO A 79 -2.22 -23.30 3.00
C PRO A 79 -2.62 -23.21 4.49
N ALA A 80 -3.03 -24.34 5.09
CA ALA A 80 -3.51 -24.39 6.47
C ALA A 80 -2.47 -23.86 7.50
N GLY A 81 -1.17 -24.06 7.23
CA GLY A 81 -0.10 -23.55 8.08
C GLY A 81 -0.08 -22.01 8.16
N LEU A 82 -0.35 -21.32 7.04
CA LEU A 82 -0.46 -19.87 7.02
C LEU A 82 -1.73 -19.39 7.70
N LEU A 83 -2.87 -20.04 7.46
CA LEU A 83 -4.12 -19.68 8.15
C LEU A 83 -3.92 -19.71 9.66
N ARG A 84 -3.36 -20.81 10.19
CA ARG A 84 -3.09 -20.90 11.63
C ARG A 84 -2.10 -19.84 12.14
N ARG A 85 -1.06 -19.53 11.38
CA ARG A 85 -0.11 -18.45 11.70
C ARG A 85 -0.81 -17.10 11.82
N TRP A 86 -1.68 -16.79 10.87
CA TRP A 86 -2.43 -15.54 10.83
C TRP A 86 -3.49 -15.45 11.92
N GLU A 87 -4.17 -16.56 12.23
CA GLU A 87 -5.10 -16.65 13.37
C GLU A 87 -4.38 -16.32 14.68
N LEU A 88 -3.23 -16.97 14.95
CA LEU A 88 -2.44 -16.71 16.14
C LEU A 88 -1.95 -15.25 16.22
N ALA A 89 -1.49 -14.68 15.11
CA ALA A 89 -1.09 -13.27 15.06
C ALA A 89 -2.29 -12.33 15.33
N SER A 90 -3.46 -12.68 14.83
CA SER A 90 -4.67 -11.88 15.02
C SER A 90 -5.19 -11.90 16.45
N GLU A 91 -4.95 -12.99 17.18
CA GLU A 91 -5.30 -13.15 18.60
C GLU A 91 -4.32 -12.44 19.54
N ASP A 92 -3.12 -12.11 19.08
CA ASP A 92 -2.13 -11.41 19.87
C ASP A 92 -2.52 -9.94 20.07
N GLN A 93 -3.03 -9.63 21.25
CA GLN A 93 -3.49 -8.29 21.59
C GLN A 93 -2.38 -7.23 21.52
N SER A 94 -1.11 -7.61 21.74
CA SER A 94 0.01 -6.67 21.69
C SER A 94 0.21 -6.10 20.29
N LEU A 95 -0.05 -6.89 19.26
CA LEU A 95 0.06 -6.49 17.86
C LEU A 95 -0.88 -5.32 17.51
N TRP A 96 -2.02 -5.22 18.20
CA TRP A 96 -3.05 -4.20 17.94
C TRP A 96 -3.00 -3.02 18.89
N GLN A 97 -1.96 -2.94 19.74
CA GLN A 97 -1.74 -1.81 20.66
C GLN A 97 -0.81 -0.78 20.03
N PHE A 98 -1.28 -0.11 19.00
CA PHE A 98 -0.55 0.98 18.35
C PHE A 98 -1.39 2.26 18.28
N THR A 99 -0.73 3.38 18.10
CA THR A 99 -1.39 4.67 17.86
C THR A 99 -1.52 4.91 16.36
N PRO A 100 -2.74 4.97 15.80
CA PRO A 100 -2.94 5.33 14.41
C PRO A 100 -2.35 6.71 14.10
N THR A 101 -1.70 6.83 12.94
CA THR A 101 -1.07 8.07 12.46
C THR A 101 -1.58 8.42 11.07
N VAL A 102 -1.26 9.62 10.60
CA VAL A 102 -1.40 9.94 9.18
C VAL A 102 -0.46 9.03 8.39
N ILE A 103 -1.00 8.28 7.44
CA ILE A 103 -0.23 7.42 6.53
C ILE A 103 -0.58 7.75 5.07
N ASN A 104 0.35 7.50 4.17
CA ASN A 104 0.05 7.55 2.74
C ASN A 104 -0.90 6.40 2.35
N GLY A 105 -0.70 5.22 2.92
CA GLY A 105 -1.55 4.03 2.75
C GLY A 105 -1.37 3.29 1.42
N GLY A 106 -0.40 3.68 0.61
CA GLY A 106 -0.13 3.06 -0.68
C GLY A 106 1.31 3.26 -1.18
N LEU A 107 2.26 3.38 -0.25
CA LEU A 107 3.67 3.56 -0.59
C LEU A 107 4.26 2.30 -1.23
N SER A 108 5.14 2.55 -2.18
CA SER A 108 6.05 1.59 -2.80
C SER A 108 7.34 2.33 -3.15
N ALA A 109 8.36 1.64 -3.63
CA ALA A 109 9.61 2.28 -4.07
C ALA A 109 9.35 3.44 -5.05
N GLY A 110 8.50 3.22 -6.06
CA GLY A 110 8.14 4.24 -7.07
C GLY A 110 7.35 5.44 -6.54
N SER A 111 6.94 5.43 -5.27
CA SER A 111 6.34 6.59 -4.62
C SER A 111 7.36 7.65 -4.21
N PHE A 112 8.65 7.31 -4.22
CA PHE A 112 9.72 8.20 -3.79
C PHE A 112 10.50 8.75 -4.97
N LEU A 113 10.84 10.03 -4.89
CA LEU A 113 11.83 10.67 -5.74
C LEU A 113 13.11 10.87 -4.93
N SER A 114 14.27 10.65 -5.55
CA SER A 114 15.55 10.82 -4.87
C SER A 114 16.60 11.49 -5.76
N ILE A 115 17.54 12.16 -5.12
CA ILE A 115 18.81 12.64 -5.71
C ILE A 115 19.93 12.01 -4.87
N GLY A 116 20.66 11.06 -5.47
CA GLY A 116 21.58 10.23 -4.73
C GLY A 116 20.88 9.44 -3.62
N GLU A 117 21.36 9.53 -2.39
CA GLU A 117 20.77 8.86 -1.22
C GLU A 117 19.77 9.74 -0.44
N THR A 118 19.27 10.80 -1.05
CA THR A 118 18.34 11.72 -0.38
C THR A 118 16.99 11.72 -1.06
N VAL A 119 15.93 11.41 -0.31
CA VAL A 119 14.54 11.56 -0.76
C VAL A 119 14.23 13.05 -0.92
N THR A 120 13.77 13.42 -2.09
CA THR A 120 13.38 14.79 -2.43
C THR A 120 11.88 14.98 -2.50
N GLY A 121 11.12 13.88 -2.69
CA GLY A 121 9.67 13.93 -2.75
C GLY A 121 8.99 12.60 -2.52
N VAL A 122 7.73 12.67 -2.11
CA VAL A 122 6.84 11.52 -1.98
C VAL A 122 5.59 11.80 -2.81
N LEU A 123 5.25 10.87 -3.68
CA LEU A 123 4.14 10.97 -4.63
C LEU A 123 3.02 9.97 -4.28
N GLY A 124 1.88 10.08 -4.95
CA GLY A 124 0.83 9.07 -4.87
C GLY A 124 -0.05 9.15 -3.62
N TRP A 125 -0.58 10.31 -3.28
CA TRP A 125 -1.37 10.59 -2.06
C TRP A 125 -2.86 10.21 -2.15
N SER A 126 -3.26 9.36 -3.08
CA SER A 126 -4.67 9.00 -3.30
C SER A 126 -5.28 8.15 -2.17
N ARG A 127 -4.44 7.52 -1.33
CA ARG A 127 -4.85 6.65 -0.22
C ARG A 127 -4.55 7.23 1.16
N LEU A 128 -4.32 8.56 1.22
CA LEU A 128 -4.04 9.29 2.47
C LEU A 128 -5.15 9.04 3.49
N GLN A 129 -4.78 8.61 4.68
CA GLN A 129 -5.71 8.24 5.75
C GLN A 129 -5.03 8.28 7.11
N ILE A 130 -5.80 8.07 8.18
CA ILE A 130 -5.27 7.72 9.50
C ILE A 130 -5.42 6.22 9.68
N ALA A 131 -4.31 5.50 9.90
CA ALA A 131 -4.31 4.06 10.14
C ALA A 131 -2.99 3.59 10.77
N ASP A 132 -2.69 2.27 10.63
CA ASP A 132 -1.46 1.67 11.13
C ASP A 132 -0.23 2.15 10.35
N PRO A 133 0.79 2.73 11.02
CA PRO A 133 2.04 3.13 10.37
C PRO A 133 2.79 1.98 9.68
N ALA A 134 2.63 0.75 10.12
CA ALA A 134 3.25 -0.42 9.50
C ALA A 134 2.88 -0.58 8.02
N ARG A 135 1.71 -0.07 7.61
CA ARG A 135 1.24 -0.13 6.20
C ARG A 135 2.06 0.70 5.22
N ASP A 136 2.83 1.65 5.70
CA ASP A 136 3.71 2.45 4.84
C ASP A 136 5.16 1.93 4.82
N LEU A 137 5.47 0.91 5.62
CA LEU A 137 6.81 0.38 5.80
C LEU A 137 6.99 -1.06 5.25
N PHE A 138 5.92 -1.85 5.18
CA PHE A 138 6.00 -3.30 4.88
C PHE A 138 6.67 -3.60 3.53
N TRP A 139 6.50 -2.75 2.52
CA TRP A 139 7.05 -2.96 1.18
C TRP A 139 8.58 -2.97 1.15
N LEU A 140 9.24 -2.32 2.13
CA LEU A 140 10.70 -2.34 2.29
C LEU A 140 11.24 -3.74 2.59
N LEU A 141 10.42 -4.59 3.22
CA LEU A 141 10.75 -5.98 3.52
C LEU A 141 10.92 -6.85 2.26
N GLY A 142 10.48 -6.37 1.10
CA GLY A 142 10.68 -7.01 -0.20
C GLY A 142 12.06 -6.77 -0.83
N SER A 143 12.95 -6.02 -0.16
CA SER A 143 14.33 -5.85 -0.65
C SER A 143 15.12 -7.15 -0.51
N ALA A 144 15.97 -7.46 -1.51
CA ALA A 144 16.89 -8.60 -1.43
C ALA A 144 18.07 -8.35 -0.47
N ASP A 145 18.35 -7.09 -0.13
CA ASP A 145 19.37 -6.71 0.85
C ASP A 145 18.72 -6.46 2.22
N ALA A 146 19.03 -7.30 3.19
CA ALA A 146 18.53 -7.19 4.56
C ALA A 146 18.88 -5.86 5.24
N ALA A 147 19.99 -5.24 4.87
CA ALA A 147 20.39 -3.95 5.41
C ALA A 147 19.45 -2.80 5.01
N VAL A 148 18.67 -2.96 3.94
CA VAL A 148 17.71 -1.94 3.49
C VAL A 148 16.56 -1.78 4.49
N PRO A 149 15.76 -2.81 4.81
CA PRO A 149 14.71 -2.66 5.80
C PRO A 149 15.27 -2.29 7.18
N GLU A 150 16.40 -2.86 7.62
CA GLU A 150 17.02 -2.50 8.91
C GLU A 150 17.30 -1.00 8.99
N SER A 151 18.01 -0.45 8.00
CA SER A 151 18.36 0.97 7.96
C SER A 151 17.13 1.88 7.90
N ALA A 152 16.09 1.47 7.16
CA ALA A 152 14.87 2.24 7.05
C ALA A 152 14.08 2.26 8.38
N PHE A 153 13.92 1.12 9.03
CA PHE A 153 13.19 1.02 10.30
C PHE A 153 13.94 1.69 11.44
N GLU A 154 15.27 1.56 11.49
CA GLU A 154 16.10 2.27 12.48
C GLU A 154 15.93 3.79 12.32
N ALA A 155 16.15 4.33 11.12
CA ALA A 155 16.00 5.75 10.83
C ALA A 155 14.57 6.25 11.05
N TYR A 156 13.56 5.41 10.79
CA TYR A 156 12.17 5.72 11.09
C TYR A 156 11.95 5.85 12.61
N HIS A 157 12.38 4.87 13.41
CA HIS A 157 12.22 4.90 14.86
C HIS A 157 12.96 6.09 15.49
N GLU A 158 14.19 6.36 15.04
CA GLU A 158 14.96 7.50 15.50
C GLU A 158 14.23 8.84 15.22
N ALA A 159 13.77 9.01 13.98
CA ALA A 159 13.08 10.23 13.57
C ALA A 159 11.70 10.41 14.24
N ARG A 160 11.00 9.31 14.53
CA ARG A 160 9.70 9.35 15.24
C ARG A 160 9.84 9.66 16.71
N GLY A 161 10.95 9.25 17.35
CA GLY A 161 11.12 9.38 18.81
C GLY A 161 10.08 8.60 19.63
N ILE A 162 9.25 7.77 18.99
CA ILE A 162 8.23 6.93 19.61
C ILE A 162 8.66 5.48 19.45
N HIS A 163 8.69 4.73 20.55
CA HIS A 163 9.09 3.34 20.52
C HIS A 163 7.86 2.42 20.37
N ASP A 164 7.60 2.00 19.15
CA ASP A 164 6.58 1.00 18.82
C ASP A 164 7.26 -0.35 18.57
N ARG A 165 7.26 -1.20 19.60
CA ARG A 165 7.96 -2.50 19.57
C ARG A 165 7.39 -3.48 18.57
N GLU A 166 6.11 -3.37 18.28
CA GLU A 166 5.39 -4.29 17.42
C GLU A 166 5.32 -3.84 15.95
N LEU A 167 5.93 -2.68 15.63
CA LEU A 167 5.87 -2.11 14.28
C LEU A 167 6.40 -3.07 13.21
N ALA A 168 7.57 -3.69 13.44
CA ALA A 168 8.18 -4.62 12.50
C ALA A 168 7.31 -5.88 12.31
N ARG A 169 6.77 -6.43 13.41
CA ARG A 169 5.85 -7.59 13.34
C ARG A 169 4.57 -7.26 12.57
N ARG A 170 4.00 -6.07 12.78
CA ARG A 170 2.84 -5.62 12.00
C ARG A 170 3.18 -5.39 10.54
N ALA A 171 4.39 -4.90 10.23
CA ALA A 171 4.84 -4.77 8.85
C ALA A 171 4.95 -6.16 8.16
N VAL A 172 5.51 -7.16 8.84
CA VAL A 172 5.53 -8.55 8.34
C VAL A 172 4.11 -9.06 8.11
N PHE A 173 3.24 -8.91 9.11
CA PHE A 173 1.85 -9.32 8.97
C PHE A 173 1.12 -8.61 7.82
N ALA A 174 1.37 -7.31 7.64
CA ALA A 174 0.83 -6.53 6.52
C ALA A 174 1.33 -7.06 5.16
N ALA A 175 2.63 -7.40 5.05
CA ALA A 175 3.22 -7.98 3.85
C ALA A 175 2.58 -9.34 3.50
N GLU A 176 2.40 -10.21 4.49
CA GLU A 176 1.74 -11.51 4.30
C GLU A 176 0.28 -11.33 3.87
N LEU A 177 -0.43 -10.35 4.42
CA LEU A 177 -1.80 -10.02 4.02
C LEU A 177 -1.89 -9.47 2.59
N GLU A 178 -0.87 -8.82 2.06
CA GLU A 178 -0.88 -8.38 0.66
C GLU A 178 -0.91 -9.58 -0.30
N VAL A 179 -0.24 -10.69 0.02
CA VAL A 179 -0.34 -11.92 -0.76
C VAL A 179 -1.77 -12.48 -0.73
N ALA A 180 -2.41 -12.46 0.44
CA ALA A 180 -3.82 -12.84 0.54
C ALA A 180 -4.75 -11.91 -0.27
N ARG A 181 -4.48 -10.60 -0.28
CA ARG A 181 -5.24 -9.63 -1.11
C ARG A 181 -5.01 -9.88 -2.60
N TRP A 182 -3.81 -10.26 -2.99
CA TRP A 182 -3.49 -10.62 -4.37
C TRP A 182 -4.27 -11.85 -4.83
N LEU A 183 -4.36 -12.88 -3.99
CA LEU A 183 -5.23 -14.03 -4.22
C LEU A 183 -6.69 -13.61 -4.41
N LEU A 184 -7.20 -12.77 -3.51
CA LEU A 184 -8.57 -12.27 -3.59
C LEU A 184 -8.82 -11.42 -4.83
N HIS A 185 -7.82 -10.68 -5.29
CA HIS A 185 -7.90 -9.93 -6.55
C HIS A 185 -8.02 -10.89 -7.74
N GLY A 186 -7.18 -11.93 -7.82
CA GLY A 186 -7.23 -12.94 -8.87
C GLY A 186 -8.59 -13.65 -8.93
N THR A 187 -9.09 -14.11 -7.79
CA THR A 187 -10.39 -14.79 -7.71
C THR A 187 -11.56 -13.87 -8.04
N THR A 188 -11.54 -12.61 -7.61
CA THR A 188 -12.59 -11.62 -7.91
C THR A 188 -12.61 -11.24 -9.39
N THR A 189 -11.44 -11.05 -10.00
CA THR A 189 -11.30 -10.71 -11.43
C THR A 189 -11.39 -11.93 -12.34
N ARG A 190 -11.45 -13.14 -11.74
CA ARG A 190 -11.43 -14.43 -12.43
C ARG A 190 -10.20 -14.60 -13.34
N SER A 191 -9.07 -14.05 -12.92
CA SER A 191 -7.78 -14.22 -13.59
C SER A 191 -7.09 -15.45 -13.01
N THR A 192 -6.96 -16.51 -13.81
CA THR A 192 -6.22 -17.72 -13.43
C THR A 192 -4.74 -17.41 -13.25
N GLU A 193 -4.16 -16.57 -14.10
CA GLU A 193 -2.77 -16.14 -14.01
C GLU A 193 -2.45 -15.50 -12.65
N ILE A 194 -3.25 -14.52 -12.21
CA ILE A 194 -3.09 -13.87 -10.92
C ILE A 194 -3.35 -14.84 -9.76
N THR A 195 -4.32 -15.74 -9.92
CA THR A 195 -4.64 -16.70 -8.87
C THR A 195 -3.50 -17.71 -8.70
N ASP A 196 -2.96 -18.22 -9.81
CA ASP A 196 -1.86 -19.20 -9.80
C ASP A 196 -0.58 -18.57 -9.22
N ASP A 197 -0.26 -17.33 -9.63
CA ASP A 197 0.86 -16.56 -9.06
C ASP A 197 0.71 -16.37 -7.54
N ALA A 198 -0.46 -15.94 -7.09
CA ALA A 198 -0.72 -15.77 -5.66
C ALA A 198 -0.60 -17.09 -4.87
N VAL A 199 -1.06 -18.21 -5.44
CA VAL A 199 -0.93 -19.54 -4.83
C VAL A 199 0.55 -19.96 -4.74
N GLU A 200 1.34 -19.71 -5.77
CA GLU A 200 2.78 -19.96 -5.74
C GLU A 200 3.47 -19.11 -4.64
N MET A 201 3.13 -17.82 -4.56
CA MET A 201 3.63 -16.95 -3.49
C MET A 201 3.26 -17.47 -2.10
N LEU A 202 2.03 -17.94 -1.88
CA LEU A 202 1.59 -18.48 -0.60
C LEU A 202 2.36 -19.75 -0.22
N HIS A 203 2.65 -20.64 -1.17
CA HIS A 203 3.46 -21.82 -0.91
C HIS A 203 4.91 -21.46 -0.59
N ALA A 204 5.50 -20.54 -1.34
CA ALA A 204 6.85 -20.06 -1.06
C ALA A 204 6.94 -19.36 0.31
N LEU A 205 5.91 -18.62 0.71
CA LEU A 205 5.80 -18.04 2.05
C LEU A 205 5.74 -19.14 3.14
N LEU A 206 4.91 -20.16 2.95
CA LEU A 206 4.81 -21.28 3.88
C LEU A 206 6.17 -22.00 4.05
N ASP A 207 6.88 -22.26 2.95
CA ASP A 207 8.18 -22.90 2.96
C ASP A 207 9.24 -22.09 3.72
N ARG A 208 9.17 -20.75 3.64
CA ARG A 208 10.03 -19.88 4.44
C ARG A 208 9.69 -19.93 5.91
N VAL A 209 8.41 -19.78 6.26
CA VAL A 209 7.95 -19.89 7.65
C VAL A 209 8.39 -21.22 8.28
N HIS A 210 8.37 -22.32 7.52
CA HIS A 210 8.83 -23.62 8.01
C HIS A 210 10.35 -23.72 8.16
N ARG A 211 11.12 -23.07 7.28
CA ARG A 211 12.59 -23.04 7.39
C ARG A 211 13.05 -22.17 8.54
N ASP A 212 12.34 -21.09 8.75
CA ASP A 212 12.62 -20.11 9.80
C ASP A 212 11.74 -20.35 11.03
N MET A 213 11.97 -21.52 11.68
CA MET A 213 11.28 -21.90 12.92
C MET A 213 11.57 -20.95 14.09
N THR A 214 12.44 -19.96 13.90
CA THR A 214 12.83 -18.98 14.93
C THR A 214 12.08 -17.67 14.84
N ASN A 215 11.20 -17.48 13.82
CA ASN A 215 10.43 -16.24 13.65
C ASN A 215 8.92 -16.45 13.70
N PRO A 216 8.31 -16.65 14.87
CA PRO A 216 6.87 -16.62 15.02
C PRO A 216 6.35 -15.17 14.87
N LEU A 217 5.24 -14.94 14.14
CA LEU A 217 4.48 -13.68 14.22
C LEU A 217 3.97 -13.43 15.63
N THR A 218 3.66 -14.50 16.35
CA THR A 218 3.40 -14.49 17.78
C THR A 218 4.69 -14.79 18.49
N MET A 219 5.22 -13.84 19.23
CA MET A 219 6.41 -14.05 20.06
C MET A 219 6.01 -14.56 21.44
N GLU A 220 6.69 -15.59 21.93
CA GLU A 220 6.89 -15.73 23.38
C GLU A 220 7.55 -14.43 23.88
N GLN A 221 7.07 -13.91 25.00
CA GLN A 221 7.20 -12.53 25.46
C GLN A 221 8.62 -11.95 25.62
N ASP A 222 9.69 -12.64 25.26
CA ASP A 222 11.07 -12.29 25.62
C ASP A 222 12.05 -11.99 24.47
N ARG A 223 11.60 -12.04 23.20
CA ARG A 223 12.51 -11.80 22.09
C ARG A 223 12.00 -10.69 21.16
N PRO A 224 12.71 -9.56 21.03
CA PRO A 224 12.37 -8.60 20.00
C PRO A 224 12.50 -9.27 18.63
N ALA A 225 11.47 -9.18 17.78
CA ALA A 225 11.60 -9.58 16.38
C ALA A 225 12.73 -8.74 15.76
N THR A 226 13.76 -9.40 15.27
CA THR A 226 14.80 -8.71 14.53
C THR A 226 14.30 -8.47 13.11
N LEU A 227 14.71 -7.36 12.50
CA LEU A 227 14.37 -7.06 11.11
C LEU A 227 14.92 -8.12 10.15
N THR A 228 16.02 -8.77 10.53
CA THR A 228 16.59 -9.93 9.82
C THR A 228 15.58 -11.08 9.71
N ASP A 229 14.86 -11.35 10.82
CA ASP A 229 13.81 -12.39 10.81
C ASP A 229 12.64 -12.02 9.90
N ALA A 230 12.32 -10.72 9.80
CA ALA A 230 11.28 -10.22 8.93
C ALA A 230 11.67 -10.26 7.44
N HIS A 231 12.96 -10.03 7.13
CA HIS A 231 13.48 -10.02 5.77
C HIS A 231 13.27 -11.35 5.06
N ASP A 232 13.52 -12.46 5.75
CA ASP A 232 13.37 -13.80 5.17
C ASP A 232 11.92 -14.16 4.81
N LEU A 233 10.93 -13.40 5.31
CA LEU A 233 9.53 -13.64 5.02
C LEU A 233 9.02 -12.92 3.76
N VAL A 234 9.72 -11.92 3.26
CA VAL A 234 9.18 -11.00 2.23
C VAL A 234 9.93 -11.03 0.90
N ASP A 235 11.01 -11.84 0.78
CA ASP A 235 11.68 -12.05 -0.52
C ASP A 235 10.79 -12.78 -1.55
N LEU A 236 9.47 -12.54 -1.53
CA LEU A 236 8.50 -13.03 -2.50
C LEU A 236 8.29 -12.06 -3.66
N GLY A 237 9.14 -11.06 -3.82
CA GLY A 237 8.92 -10.03 -4.83
C GLY A 237 7.47 -9.54 -4.74
N ALA A 238 7.23 -8.43 -4.09
CA ALA A 238 5.88 -7.85 -4.12
C ALA A 238 5.43 -7.84 -5.58
N PRO A 239 4.25 -8.39 -5.91
CA PRO A 239 3.80 -8.39 -7.29
C PRO A 239 3.86 -6.97 -7.80
N GLU A 240 4.58 -6.77 -8.90
CA GLU A 240 4.76 -5.48 -9.57
C GLU A 240 3.44 -4.77 -9.85
N SER A 241 2.37 -5.49 -9.77
CA SER A 241 0.97 -5.14 -10.00
C SER A 241 0.26 -4.44 -8.84
N VAL A 242 0.87 -4.24 -7.68
CA VAL A 242 0.40 -3.22 -6.73
C VAL A 242 0.64 -1.81 -7.27
N ARG A 243 1.28 -1.68 -8.43
CA ARG A 243 1.07 -0.52 -9.27
C ARG A 243 -0.39 -0.54 -9.73
N LEU A 244 -1.23 0.15 -9.02
CA LEU A 244 -2.47 0.68 -9.58
C LEU A 244 -2.04 1.58 -10.74
N SER A 245 -1.85 1.00 -11.92
CA SER A 245 -1.83 1.77 -13.16
C SER A 245 -3.09 2.63 -13.15
N PRO A 246 -2.98 3.93 -13.41
CA PRO A 246 -4.17 4.72 -13.66
C PRO A 246 -4.91 3.97 -14.76
N ALA A 247 -6.20 3.70 -14.55
CA ALA A 247 -7.04 3.05 -15.51
C ALA A 247 -6.75 3.65 -16.88
N SER A 248 -6.12 2.87 -17.76
CA SER A 248 -5.95 3.23 -19.15
C SER A 248 -7.35 3.28 -19.71
N ALA A 249 -7.88 4.51 -19.85
CA ALA A 249 -9.03 4.75 -20.66
C ALA A 249 -8.66 4.23 -22.06
N SER A 250 -9.20 3.10 -22.45
CA SER A 250 -9.18 2.65 -23.85
C SER A 250 -9.71 3.78 -24.70
N PRO A 251 -8.99 4.22 -25.72
CA PRO A 251 -9.54 5.14 -26.68
C PRO A 251 -10.68 4.42 -27.39
N ALA A 252 -11.88 4.97 -27.26
CA ALA A 252 -13.03 4.54 -28.05
C ALA A 252 -12.67 4.67 -29.51
N SER A 253 -12.67 3.56 -30.22
CA SER A 253 -12.53 3.50 -31.67
C SER A 253 -13.65 4.32 -32.31
N PRO A 254 -13.36 5.19 -33.28
CA PRO A 254 -14.42 5.89 -34.00
C PRO A 254 -15.17 4.91 -34.90
N SER A 255 -16.45 4.76 -34.70
CA SER A 255 -17.35 4.10 -35.67
C SER A 255 -17.45 4.96 -36.92
N PRO A 256 -17.50 4.32 -38.09
CA PRO A 256 -17.58 5.04 -39.35
C PRO A 256 -18.95 5.69 -39.58
N ALA A 257 -18.91 6.89 -40.11
CA ALA A 257 -20.06 7.66 -40.55
C ALA A 257 -20.85 6.95 -41.65
N SER A 258 -22.17 6.99 -41.54
CA SER A 258 -23.09 6.77 -42.68
C SER A 258 -23.85 8.07 -42.96
N PRO A 259 -24.07 8.41 -44.23
CA PRO A 259 -24.59 9.74 -44.62
C PRO A 259 -26.10 9.74 -44.85
N GLY A 260 -26.68 10.95 -44.65
CA GLY A 260 -27.91 11.33 -45.32
C GLY A 260 -29.10 11.61 -44.41
N SER A 261 -29.60 12.76 -44.27
CA SER A 261 -30.46 13.57 -45.12
C SER A 261 -31.14 14.69 -44.31
N ASN A 262 -31.08 15.86 -44.86
CA ASN A 262 -32.03 16.99 -44.88
C ASN A 262 -33.11 17.12 -43.80
N GLY A 263 -33.20 18.33 -43.24
CA GLY A 263 -34.50 18.90 -42.93
C GLY A 263 -34.52 19.96 -41.85
N SER A 264 -34.57 21.20 -42.32
CA SER A 264 -35.36 22.29 -41.79
C SER A 264 -34.96 23.05 -40.53
N ALA A 265 -34.77 24.32 -40.72
CA ALA A 265 -34.55 25.42 -39.78
C ALA A 265 -35.66 25.57 -38.75
N ALA A 266 -35.31 25.88 -37.53
CA ALA A 266 -36.16 26.64 -36.60
C ALA A 266 -35.26 27.48 -35.68
N THR A 267 -35.51 28.74 -35.68
CA THR A 267 -34.92 29.89 -34.97
C THR A 267 -35.10 29.76 -33.45
N PRO A 268 -34.13 30.13 -32.61
CA PRO A 268 -34.31 30.19 -31.16
C PRO A 268 -34.98 31.54 -30.74
N PRO A 269 -35.77 31.51 -29.67
CA PRO A 269 -36.35 32.74 -29.11
C PRO A 269 -35.36 33.47 -28.20
N THR A 270 -35.46 34.80 -28.26
CA THR A 270 -34.73 35.82 -27.50
C THR A 270 -35.10 35.79 -25.99
N PRO A 271 -34.16 36.04 -25.07
CA PRO A 271 -34.48 36.19 -23.64
C PRO A 271 -35.01 37.61 -23.31
N PRO A 272 -35.86 37.73 -22.29
CA PRO A 272 -36.39 39.02 -21.87
C PRO A 272 -35.40 39.79 -20.98
N THR A 273 -35.41 41.10 -21.16
CA THR A 273 -34.70 42.14 -20.41
C THR A 273 -35.25 42.30 -18.98
N PRO A 274 -34.43 42.59 -17.97
CA PRO A 274 -34.90 42.92 -16.62
C PRO A 274 -35.41 44.37 -16.59
N ARG A 275 -36.53 44.60 -15.88
CA ARG A 275 -36.99 45.90 -15.44
C ARG A 275 -36.81 46.05 -13.95
N ASP A 276 -36.21 47.18 -13.60
CA ASP A 276 -36.18 47.93 -12.33
C ASP A 276 -35.84 47.19 -11.05
#